data_b2c7b7be9643564f2f8e01e41af6ff7c
#
_entry.id   b2c7b7be9643564f2f8e01e41af6ff7c
#
_cell.length_a   1.000
_cell.length_b   1.000
_cell.length_c   1.000
_cell.angle_alpha   90.00
_cell.angle_beta   90.00
_cell.angle_gamma   90.00
#
_symmetry.space_group_name_H-M   'P 1'
#
loop_
_entity.id
_entity.type
_entity.pdbx_description
1 polymer ?
#
loop_
_entity_poly.entity_id
_entity_poly.type
_entity_poly.pdbx_seq_one_letter_code
_entity_poly.pdbx_strand_id
1 'polypeptide(L)'
;MLGKKVYVFDNFIDLKYQEKIKNILMGDYQYKKEDFPWHYIEDVTAAGDFDSQHRAALSHEFVNYIDNAQMNTKQSCVVSKFHEFILPMLKSSCKKIGVNNIDILQGRSFLQFPLNLKDRSVDNPHRDLWDTNNFFVVLYYVC
;
A
#
# COMPACT_ATOMS: atom_id res chain seq x y z
N MET A 1 -4.77 14.35 20.21
CA MET A 1 -3.60 13.72 19.57
C MET A 1 -3.76 12.21 19.69
N LEU A 2 -4.01 11.49 18.59
CA LEU A 2 -3.89 10.05 18.58
C LEU A 2 -2.41 9.74 18.79
N GLY A 3 -2.09 9.14 19.94
CA GLY A 3 -0.71 8.72 20.22
C GLY A 3 -0.24 7.73 19.13
N LYS A 4 1.05 7.68 18.86
CA LYS A 4 1.66 6.70 17.95
C LYS A 4 1.35 5.29 18.47
N LYS A 5 0.34 4.64 17.88
CA LYS A 5 -0.06 3.28 18.26
C LYS A 5 0.09 2.38 17.03
N VAL A 6 0.65 1.21 17.25
CA VAL A 6 0.67 0.13 16.27
C VAL A 6 -0.39 -0.89 16.68
N TYR A 7 -1.25 -1.26 15.76
CA TYR A 7 -2.24 -2.30 15.93
C TYR A 7 -1.88 -3.46 15.02
N VAL A 8 -1.91 -4.65 15.53
CA VAL A 8 -1.70 -5.89 14.76
C VAL A 8 -2.96 -6.73 14.89
N PHE A 9 -3.49 -7.16 13.76
CA PHE A 9 -4.69 -7.99 13.72
C PHE A 9 -4.43 -9.21 12.82
N ASP A 10 -4.48 -10.39 13.42
CA ASP A 10 -4.43 -11.64 12.69
C ASP A 10 -5.86 -12.08 12.33
N ASN A 11 -6.03 -12.61 11.12
CA ASN A 11 -7.28 -13.20 10.65
C ASN A 11 -8.53 -12.30 10.79
N PHE A 12 -8.38 -10.99 10.65
CA PHE A 12 -9.48 -10.05 10.90
C PHE A 12 -10.41 -9.84 9.69
N ILE A 13 -10.00 -10.26 8.50
CA ILE A 13 -10.83 -10.25 7.30
C ILE A 13 -11.21 -11.68 6.91
N ASP A 14 -12.38 -11.83 6.29
CA ASP A 14 -12.94 -13.10 5.86
C ASP A 14 -12.00 -13.86 4.91
N LEU A 15 -11.85 -15.17 5.09
CA LEU A 15 -10.95 -16.02 4.30
C LEU A 15 -11.26 -15.97 2.80
N LYS A 16 -12.54 -15.97 2.41
CA LYS A 16 -12.92 -15.89 1.00
C LYS A 16 -12.49 -14.58 0.38
N TYR A 17 -12.52 -13.51 1.18
CA TYR A 17 -12.06 -12.22 0.73
C TYR A 17 -10.52 -12.18 0.64
N GLN A 18 -9.81 -12.81 1.56
CA GLN A 18 -8.36 -12.97 1.47
C GLN A 18 -7.96 -13.74 0.21
N GLU A 19 -8.61 -14.86 -0.08
CA GLU A 19 -8.39 -15.63 -1.31
C GLU A 19 -8.68 -14.80 -2.56
N LYS A 20 -9.75 -14.00 -2.55
CA LYS A 20 -10.08 -13.12 -3.66
C LYS A 20 -8.98 -12.09 -3.91
N ILE A 21 -8.45 -11.44 -2.86
CA ILE A 21 -7.33 -10.50 -2.98
C ILE A 21 -6.12 -11.22 -3.55
N LYS A 22 -5.76 -12.37 -2.98
CA LYS A 22 -4.62 -13.17 -3.42
C LYS A 22 -4.74 -13.53 -4.91
N ASN A 23 -5.89 -14.04 -5.33
CA ASN A 23 -6.12 -14.46 -6.72
C ASN A 23 -6.03 -13.29 -7.70
N ILE A 24 -6.50 -12.09 -7.31
CA ILE A 24 -6.38 -10.89 -8.14
C ILE A 24 -4.91 -10.47 -8.26
N LEU A 25 -4.19 -10.42 -7.15
CA LEU A 25 -2.81 -9.94 -7.13
C LEU A 25 -1.83 -10.93 -7.78
N MET A 26 -2.06 -12.24 -7.62
CA MET A 26 -1.16 -13.29 -8.11
C MET A 26 -1.55 -13.82 -9.48
N GLY A 27 -2.70 -13.41 -10.01
CA GLY A 27 -3.21 -13.86 -11.29
C GLY A 27 -3.73 -15.30 -11.24
N ASP A 28 -4.99 -15.49 -10.84
CA ASP A 28 -5.62 -16.80 -10.98
C ASP A 28 -5.95 -17.04 -12.45
N TYR A 29 -5.49 -18.17 -12.99
CA TYR A 29 -5.79 -18.63 -14.34
C TYR A 29 -7.30 -18.73 -14.66
N GLN A 30 -8.15 -18.78 -13.66
CA GLN A 30 -9.62 -18.82 -13.84
C GLN A 30 -10.23 -17.45 -14.13
N TYR A 31 -9.55 -16.36 -13.78
CA TYR A 31 -10.01 -14.98 -14.00
C TYR A 31 -9.34 -14.31 -15.20
N LYS A 32 -9.19 -15.03 -16.28
CA LYS A 32 -8.51 -14.64 -17.54
C LYS A 32 -8.96 -13.33 -18.19
N LYS A 33 -9.95 -12.63 -17.64
CA LYS A 33 -10.49 -11.44 -18.32
C LYS A 33 -9.74 -10.14 -18.01
N GLU A 34 -9.02 -10.06 -16.91
CA GLU A 34 -8.36 -8.81 -16.54
C GLU A 34 -7.10 -9.11 -15.74
N ASP A 35 -5.96 -9.13 -16.40
CA ASP A 35 -4.68 -9.25 -15.72
C ASP A 35 -4.48 -8.05 -14.81
N PHE A 36 -4.04 -8.32 -13.58
CA PHE A 36 -3.67 -7.27 -12.64
C PHE A 36 -2.37 -6.63 -13.12
N PRO A 37 -2.37 -5.32 -13.42
CA PRO A 37 -1.22 -4.67 -14.04
C PRO A 37 -0.14 -4.38 -13.01
N TRP A 38 0.91 -5.16 -13.01
CA TRP A 38 2.11 -4.90 -12.27
C TRP A 38 3.09 -4.05 -13.05
N HIS A 39 3.67 -3.03 -12.43
CA HIS A 39 4.69 -2.17 -12.99
C HIS A 39 6.02 -2.40 -12.29
N TYR A 40 7.07 -2.62 -13.05
CA TYR A 40 8.42 -2.78 -12.51
C TYR A 40 8.95 -1.45 -11.98
N ILE A 41 9.49 -1.49 -10.77
CA ILE A 41 10.22 -0.40 -10.13
C ILE A 41 11.63 -0.90 -9.84
N GLU A 42 12.63 -0.20 -10.35
CA GLU A 42 14.04 -0.57 -10.16
C GLU A 42 14.47 -0.42 -8.70
N ASP A 43 13.97 0.60 -8.03
CA ASP A 43 14.26 0.86 -6.62
C ASP A 43 13.03 1.44 -5.91
N VAL A 44 12.56 0.74 -4.87
CA VAL A 44 11.44 1.18 -4.03
C VAL A 44 11.89 1.99 -2.82
N THR A 45 13.19 2.16 -2.62
CA THR A 45 13.71 3.03 -1.58
C THR A 45 13.49 4.49 -1.96
N ALA A 46 13.22 5.35 -0.97
CA ALA A 46 12.90 6.73 -1.24
C ALA A 46 14.08 7.44 -1.94
N ALA A 47 13.79 8.13 -3.04
CA ALA A 47 14.78 8.96 -3.72
C ALA A 47 15.32 10.03 -2.76
N GLY A 48 16.60 9.94 -2.41
CA GLY A 48 17.26 10.85 -1.47
C GLY A 48 17.87 10.17 -0.25
N ASP A 49 17.60 8.92 -0.02
CA ASP A 49 18.35 8.14 0.95
C ASP A 49 19.74 7.85 0.37
N PHE A 50 20.77 8.28 1.11
CA PHE A 50 22.18 8.14 0.70
C PHE A 50 22.62 6.68 0.52
N ASP A 51 21.83 5.73 1.00
CA ASP A 51 22.01 4.29 0.84
C ASP A 51 20.84 3.70 0.05
N SER A 52 20.74 4.03 -1.24
CA SER A 52 19.87 3.31 -2.16
C SER A 52 20.26 1.83 -2.14
N GLN A 53 19.34 0.99 -1.66
CA GLN A 53 19.59 -0.45 -1.54
C GLN A 53 19.25 -1.20 -2.83
N HIS A 54 18.90 -0.48 -3.90
CA HIS A 54 18.49 -1.04 -5.20
C HIS A 54 17.48 -2.18 -5.07
N ARG A 55 16.41 -1.91 -4.35
CA ARG A 55 15.35 -2.88 -4.10
C ARG A 55 14.33 -2.85 -5.22
N ALA A 56 14.51 -3.71 -6.19
CA ALA A 56 13.53 -3.87 -7.24
C ALA A 56 12.23 -4.50 -6.71
N ALA A 57 11.11 -4.05 -7.24
CA ALA A 57 9.81 -4.60 -6.95
C ALA A 57 8.86 -4.48 -8.15
N LEU A 58 7.74 -5.18 -8.07
CA LEU A 58 6.58 -4.87 -8.88
C LEU A 58 5.60 -4.06 -8.01
N SER A 59 5.02 -3.03 -8.58
CA SER A 59 4.07 -2.16 -7.89
C SER A 59 2.82 -1.94 -8.72
N HIS A 60 1.71 -1.67 -8.04
CA HIS A 60 0.49 -1.18 -8.64
C HIS A 60 -0.15 -0.12 -7.75
N GLU A 61 -0.47 1.03 -8.33
CA GLU A 61 -1.14 2.12 -7.62
C GLU A 61 -2.65 2.03 -7.78
N PHE A 62 -3.37 2.07 -6.66
CA PHE A 62 -4.84 2.14 -6.61
C PHE A 62 -5.32 3.58 -6.50
N VAL A 63 -4.66 4.33 -5.62
CA VAL A 63 -4.92 5.74 -5.34
C VAL A 63 -3.60 6.46 -5.31
N ASN A 64 -3.49 7.51 -6.08
CA ASN A 64 -2.29 8.34 -6.13
C ASN A 64 -2.54 9.68 -5.43
N TYR A 65 -1.56 10.13 -4.67
CA TYR A 65 -1.54 11.43 -4.02
C TYR A 65 -0.77 12.41 -4.89
N ILE A 66 -1.45 13.45 -5.33
CA ILE A 66 -0.88 14.49 -6.17
C ILE A 66 -0.71 15.73 -5.30
N ASP A 67 0.54 16.11 -5.07
CA ASP A 67 0.90 17.40 -4.48
C ASP A 67 1.36 18.32 -5.60
N ASN A 68 0.50 19.23 -6.02
CA ASN A 68 0.83 20.25 -7.00
C ASN A 68 1.24 21.53 -6.28
N ALA A 69 2.52 21.63 -5.97
CA ALA A 69 3.08 22.79 -5.27
C ALA A 69 2.84 24.13 -6.03
N GLN A 70 2.79 24.09 -7.37
CA GLN A 70 2.53 25.29 -8.17
C GLN A 70 1.10 25.79 -8.04
N MET A 71 0.15 24.88 -7.89
CA MET A 71 -1.28 25.23 -7.74
C MET A 71 -1.72 25.27 -6.27
N ASN A 72 -0.83 24.95 -5.34
CA ASN A 72 -1.13 24.78 -3.91
C ASN A 72 -2.32 23.85 -3.67
N THR A 73 -2.44 22.80 -4.49
CA THR A 73 -3.52 21.83 -4.42
C THR A 73 -2.95 20.46 -4.05
N LYS A 74 -3.60 19.84 -3.08
CA LYS A 74 -3.31 18.48 -2.64
C LYS A 74 -4.55 17.64 -2.90
N GLN A 75 -4.43 16.64 -3.75
CA GLN A 75 -5.56 15.85 -4.16
C GLN A 75 -5.19 14.38 -4.28
N SER A 76 -6.08 13.52 -3.80
CA SER A 76 -6.02 12.10 -4.08
C SER A 76 -6.90 11.77 -5.28
N CYS A 77 -6.43 10.92 -6.16
CA CYS A 77 -7.24 10.43 -7.26
C CYS A 77 -7.16 8.90 -7.35
N VAL A 78 -8.29 8.28 -7.63
CA VAL A 78 -8.35 6.85 -7.96
C VAL A 78 -7.78 6.68 -9.36
N VAL A 79 -6.73 5.87 -9.48
CA VAL A 79 -6.02 5.63 -10.75
C VAL A 79 -6.20 4.20 -11.26
N SER A 80 -6.83 3.35 -10.47
CA SER A 80 -7.06 1.95 -10.83
C SER A 80 -8.49 1.50 -10.57
N LYS A 81 -9.06 0.75 -11.51
CA LYS A 81 -10.34 0.06 -11.34
C LYS A 81 -10.32 -0.99 -10.21
N PHE A 82 -9.15 -1.48 -9.84
CA PHE A 82 -8.98 -2.41 -8.73
C PHE A 82 -9.06 -1.74 -7.35
N HIS A 83 -9.18 -0.43 -7.28
CA HIS A 83 -9.37 0.30 -6.04
C HIS A 83 -10.51 -0.25 -5.18
N GLU A 84 -11.64 -0.63 -5.79
CA GLU A 84 -12.79 -1.15 -5.05
C GLU A 84 -12.50 -2.46 -4.31
N PHE A 85 -11.49 -3.23 -4.74
CA PHE A 85 -11.12 -4.47 -4.07
C PHE A 85 -10.45 -4.26 -2.72
N ILE A 86 -9.79 -3.12 -2.51
CA ILE A 86 -9.13 -2.81 -1.24
C ILE A 86 -10.06 -2.13 -0.23
N LEU A 87 -11.16 -1.53 -0.68
CA LEU A 87 -12.06 -0.76 0.18
C LEU A 87 -12.64 -1.56 1.36
N PRO A 88 -13.13 -2.82 1.18
CA PRO A 88 -13.67 -3.58 2.31
C PRO A 88 -12.62 -3.82 3.41
N MET A 89 -11.37 -4.07 3.03
CA MET A 89 -10.26 -4.24 3.96
C MET A 89 -10.00 -2.95 4.74
N LEU A 90 -9.91 -1.81 4.05
CA LEU A 90 -9.70 -0.51 4.68
C LEU A 90 -10.85 -0.16 5.63
N LYS A 91 -12.10 -0.33 5.20
CA LYS A 91 -13.27 -0.09 6.04
C LYS A 91 -13.27 -0.97 7.30
N SER A 92 -12.90 -2.25 7.15
CA SER A 92 -12.78 -3.17 8.28
C SER A 92 -11.70 -2.74 9.26
N SER A 93 -10.54 -2.32 8.75
CA SER A 93 -9.44 -1.81 9.57
C SER A 93 -9.85 -0.55 10.34
N CYS A 94 -10.48 0.40 9.68
CA CYS A 94 -10.97 1.64 10.30
C CYS A 94 -11.98 1.36 11.41
N LYS A 95 -12.97 0.50 11.13
CA LYS A 95 -13.95 0.08 12.11
C LYS A 95 -13.30 -0.56 13.34
N LYS A 96 -12.26 -1.37 13.12
CA LYS A 96 -11.56 -2.08 14.19
C LYS A 96 -10.83 -1.12 15.15
N ILE A 97 -10.29 -0.02 14.65
CA ILE A 97 -9.59 0.99 15.44
C ILE A 97 -10.47 2.17 15.85
N GLY A 98 -11.78 2.11 15.55
CA GLY A 98 -12.75 3.14 15.94
C GLY A 98 -12.64 4.44 15.13
N VAL A 99 -12.10 4.39 13.92
CA VAL A 99 -12.01 5.54 13.03
C VAL A 99 -13.12 5.48 12.00
N ASN A 100 -13.89 6.56 11.93
CA ASN A 100 -14.94 6.75 10.93
C ASN A 100 -14.55 7.93 10.02
N ASN A 101 -15.05 7.93 8.80
CA ASN A 101 -14.85 8.99 7.82
C ASN A 101 -13.36 9.22 7.50
N ILE A 102 -12.84 8.41 6.63
CA ILE A 102 -11.46 8.50 6.16
C ILE A 102 -11.43 8.90 4.69
N ASP A 103 -10.43 9.71 4.37
CA ASP A 103 -10.00 9.94 3.00
C ASP A 103 -8.77 9.07 2.72
N ILE A 104 -8.80 8.33 1.62
CA ILE A 104 -7.67 7.54 1.20
C ILE A 104 -6.73 8.47 0.42
N LEU A 105 -5.61 8.80 1.02
CA LEU A 105 -4.63 9.68 0.38
C LEU A 105 -3.80 8.93 -0.65
N GLN A 106 -3.32 7.75 -0.30
CA GLN A 106 -2.51 6.90 -1.17
C GLN A 106 -2.84 5.43 -0.94
N GLY A 107 -2.83 4.63 -1.99
CA GLY A 107 -3.00 3.19 -1.92
C GLY A 107 -2.19 2.50 -3.00
N ARG A 108 -1.36 1.55 -2.61
CA ARG A 108 -0.52 0.79 -3.53
C ARG A 108 -0.28 -0.63 -3.02
N SER A 109 -0.01 -1.54 -3.94
CA SER A 109 0.48 -2.88 -3.64
C SER A 109 1.92 -3.03 -4.11
N PHE A 110 2.67 -3.84 -3.41
CA PHE A 110 4.04 -4.20 -3.77
C PHE A 110 4.20 -5.72 -3.77
N LEU A 111 4.90 -6.22 -4.78
CA LEU A 111 5.47 -7.56 -4.79
C LEU A 111 7.00 -7.38 -4.76
N GLN A 112 7.57 -7.53 -3.59
CA GLN A 112 9.01 -7.37 -3.37
C GLN A 112 9.72 -8.69 -3.67
N PHE A 113 10.87 -8.60 -4.34
CA PHE A 113 11.73 -9.76 -4.54
C PHE A 113 12.52 -10.07 -3.27
N PRO A 114 12.83 -11.35 -3.01
CA PRO A 114 13.65 -11.72 -1.88
C PRO A 114 15.01 -11.01 -1.95
N LEU A 115 15.40 -10.37 -0.86
CA LEU A 115 16.73 -9.79 -0.74
C LEU A 115 17.77 -10.90 -0.54
N ASN A 116 18.97 -10.68 -1.06
CA ASN A 116 20.09 -11.54 -0.75
C ASN A 116 20.36 -11.49 0.77
N LEU A 117 20.39 -12.64 1.44
CA LEU A 117 20.53 -12.74 2.89
C LEU A 117 21.80 -12.07 3.47
N LYS A 118 22.76 -11.72 2.62
CA LYS A 118 23.97 -10.98 3.03
C LYS A 118 23.70 -9.49 3.33
N ASP A 119 22.66 -8.91 2.74
CA ASP A 119 22.31 -7.50 2.88
C ASP A 119 21.10 -7.31 3.81
N ARG A 120 21.19 -7.85 5.02
CA ARG A 120 20.16 -7.66 6.06
C ARG A 120 20.25 -6.29 6.75
N SER A 121 20.46 -5.24 5.99
CA SER A 121 20.29 -3.90 6.57
C SER A 121 18.80 -3.65 6.80
N VAL A 122 18.49 -3.14 7.98
CA VAL A 122 17.15 -2.66 8.30
C VAL A 122 16.87 -1.47 7.41
N ASP A 123 15.69 -1.42 6.80
CA ASP A 123 15.26 -0.24 6.05
C ASP A 123 15.32 1.01 6.89
N ASN A 124 15.85 2.08 6.31
CA ASN A 124 15.83 3.37 6.98
C ASN A 124 14.37 3.78 7.25
N PRO A 125 14.06 4.22 8.48
CA PRO A 125 12.75 4.75 8.77
C PRO A 125 12.43 5.90 7.82
N HIS A 126 11.32 5.81 7.12
CA HIS A 126 10.84 6.88 6.25
C HIS A 126 9.43 7.30 6.63
N ARG A 127 8.99 8.39 6.08
CA ARG A 127 7.66 8.93 6.28
C ARG A 127 6.98 9.09 4.93
N ASP A 128 5.86 8.41 4.73
CA ASP A 128 5.16 8.40 3.44
C ASP A 128 4.55 9.77 3.07
N LEU A 129 4.14 10.54 4.09
CA LEU A 129 3.50 11.84 3.91
C LEU A 129 4.10 12.86 4.87
N TRP A 130 4.69 13.93 4.35
CA TRP A 130 5.38 14.94 5.16
C TRP A 130 4.45 15.99 5.76
N ASP A 131 3.34 16.29 5.08
CA ASP A 131 2.53 17.47 5.35
C ASP A 131 1.25 17.22 6.14
N THR A 132 0.99 15.98 6.56
CA THR A 132 -0.21 15.64 7.30
C THR A 132 0.16 15.11 8.68
N ASN A 133 -0.49 15.67 9.72
CA ASN A 133 -0.28 15.24 11.09
C ASN A 133 -1.27 14.15 11.56
N ASN A 134 -2.32 13.91 10.80
CA ASN A 134 -3.44 13.04 11.16
C ASN A 134 -3.66 11.96 10.09
N PHE A 135 -2.71 11.05 9.94
CA PHE A 135 -2.88 9.90 9.06
C PHE A 135 -2.51 8.60 9.79
N PHE A 136 -2.98 7.51 9.25
CA PHE A 136 -2.53 6.18 9.64
C PHE A 136 -2.26 5.34 8.38
N VAL A 137 -1.40 4.37 8.53
CA VAL A 137 -1.01 3.45 7.46
C VAL A 137 -1.63 2.09 7.76
N VAL A 138 -2.26 1.50 6.76
CA VAL A 138 -2.75 0.12 6.81
C VAL A 138 -1.83 -0.73 5.94
N LEU A 139 -1.15 -1.68 6.56
CA LEU A 139 -0.35 -2.68 5.87
C LEU A 139 -1.10 -4.01 5.91
N TYR A 140 -1.27 -4.61 4.74
CA TYR A 140 -1.87 -5.92 4.59
C TYR A 140 -0.89 -6.86 3.88
N TYR A 141 -0.55 -7.94 4.54
CA TYR A 141 0.33 -8.96 4.00
C TYR A 141 -0.49 -10.12 3.45
N VAL A 142 -0.28 -10.43 2.18
CA VAL A 142 -0.89 -11.57 1.50
C VAL A 142 0.00 -12.79 1.71
N CYS A 143 -0.52 -13.83 2.37
CA CYS A 143 0.18 -15.09 2.66
C CYS A 143 -0.25 -16.21 1.68
#